data_a33f84e00f8ae57ec9e025e9683e3d62
#
_entry.id   a33f84e00f8ae57ec9e025e9683e3d62
#
_cell.length_a   1.000
_cell.length_b   1.000
_cell.length_c   1.000
_cell.angle_alpha   90.00
_cell.angle_beta   90.00
_cell.angle_gamma   90.00
#
_symmetry.space_group_name_H-M   'P 1'
#
loop_
_entity.id
_entity.type
_entity.pdbx_description
1 polymer ?
#
loop_
_entity_poly.entity_id
_entity_poly.type
_entity_poly.pdbx_seq_one_letter_code
_entity_poly.pdbx_strand_id
1 'polypeptide(L)'
;MKKHYLFLFICTVLFSCSSSKKVRENVDFTEGWKFYLGDDSIAYNAQYDDAKWRILDLPHDWSIEADFSLKNPATPGGGALPGGIGWYRKDFVVDKSDKGKNIYIDFDGIYWNSKVWINGHLLGERPNGYISFRYDLTPYIKVGERNVIAVRVDNSKQPNSRWYSGSGIYRNVRLVTTNALHVDLWGTYVTTPTVTKDNAEIKIETNIKNSSDLSQTFELYSILIDKDGKEIAGINNSESVGVGENISMNQSLKVSNPILWSIDNPYLYKIVTRIEQNGKVVDEYETPLGIRYFSFDPNKGFFLNGESVKIKGVCNHHDLGFLGAAVNTRAIERQLEILKEMGCNGIRTSHNPPAPELLDLCDKMGFIVMDEAFDMWRKKKSPYDYSQYFPEWHERDLTDLILRDRNHPSIFMWSIGNEILEQWSHINADTLD
;
A
#
# COMPACT_ATOMS: atom_id res chain seq x y z
N MET A 1 62.86 34.83 -34.17
CA MET A 1 61.60 34.79 -33.40
C MET A 1 61.00 33.35 -33.46
N LYS A 2 61.22 32.55 -32.45
CA LYS A 2 60.64 31.17 -32.37
C LYS A 2 59.32 31.24 -31.59
N LYS A 3 58.21 30.90 -32.22
CA LYS A 3 56.91 30.81 -31.61
C LYS A 3 56.80 29.44 -30.93
N HIS A 4 56.60 29.42 -29.59
CA HIS A 4 56.29 28.23 -28.80
C HIS A 4 54.73 28.09 -28.71
N TYR A 5 54.20 27.00 -29.24
CA TYR A 5 52.79 26.63 -29.06
C TYR A 5 52.70 25.78 -27.82
N LEU A 6 51.96 26.27 -26.81
CA LEU A 6 51.62 25.55 -25.59
C LEU A 6 50.36 24.74 -25.90
N PHE A 7 50.45 23.41 -25.96
CA PHE A 7 49.30 22.50 -26.07
C PHE A 7 48.75 22.25 -24.67
N LEU A 8 47.55 22.81 -24.39
CA LEU A 8 46.83 22.56 -23.17
C LEU A 8 46.05 21.25 -23.32
N PHE A 9 46.47 20.18 -22.63
CA PHE A 9 45.77 18.90 -22.60
C PHE A 9 44.65 19.01 -21.55
N ILE A 10 43.40 19.21 -22.01
CA ILE A 10 42.20 19.15 -21.11
C ILE A 10 41.86 17.68 -20.91
N CYS A 11 42.20 17.12 -19.74
CA CYS A 11 41.72 15.83 -19.30
C CYS A 11 40.28 15.97 -18.82
N THR A 12 39.32 15.64 -19.68
CA THR A 12 37.91 15.46 -19.26
C THR A 12 37.78 14.17 -18.45
N VAL A 13 37.72 14.31 -17.13
CA VAL A 13 37.36 13.21 -16.24
C VAL A 13 35.86 13.00 -16.37
N LEU A 14 35.46 11.99 -17.15
CA LEU A 14 34.09 11.50 -17.18
C LEU A 14 33.80 10.80 -15.83
N PHE A 15 33.16 11.51 -14.93
CA PHE A 15 32.51 10.88 -13.77
C PHE A 15 31.35 10.03 -14.28
N SER A 16 31.60 8.75 -14.48
CA SER A 16 30.55 7.75 -14.65
C SER A 16 29.87 7.60 -13.29
N CYS A 17 28.73 8.26 -13.12
CA CYS A 17 27.81 7.96 -12.02
C CYS A 17 27.20 6.59 -12.30
N SER A 18 27.85 5.51 -11.89
CA SER A 18 27.18 4.22 -11.76
C SER A 18 26.30 4.31 -10.50
N SER A 19 25.01 4.54 -10.67
CA SER A 19 24.06 4.32 -9.58
C SER A 19 24.15 2.84 -9.20
N SER A 20 24.66 2.55 -8.01
CA SER A 20 24.62 1.17 -7.49
C SER A 20 23.15 0.73 -7.43
N LYS A 21 22.85 -0.40 -8.07
CA LYS A 21 21.50 -0.99 -8.02
C LYS A 21 21.10 -1.20 -6.56
N LYS A 22 19.91 -0.75 -6.18
CA LYS A 22 19.39 -0.93 -4.82
C LYS A 22 19.25 -2.42 -4.53
N VAL A 23 19.50 -2.81 -3.28
CA VAL A 23 19.36 -4.22 -2.84
C VAL A 23 17.91 -4.68 -2.85
N ARG A 24 16.97 -3.77 -2.52
CA ARG A 24 15.53 -3.90 -2.73
C ARG A 24 15.11 -2.87 -3.77
N GLU A 25 14.43 -3.31 -4.81
CA GLU A 25 13.83 -2.40 -5.79
C GLU A 25 12.31 -2.43 -5.65
N ASN A 26 11.71 -1.25 -5.65
CA ASN A 26 10.27 -1.05 -5.70
C ASN A 26 10.01 -0.07 -6.84
N VAL A 27 9.65 -0.62 -7.99
CA VAL A 27 9.55 0.12 -9.25
C VAL A 27 8.10 0.36 -9.58
N ASP A 28 7.77 1.59 -9.94
CA ASP A 28 6.47 1.92 -10.51
C ASP A 28 6.20 1.05 -11.75
N PHE A 29 5.04 0.42 -11.76
CA PHE A 29 4.66 -0.50 -12.83
C PHE A 29 3.35 -0.08 -13.50
N THR A 30 3.07 1.23 -13.51
CA THR A 30 1.79 1.81 -13.93
C THR A 30 1.72 2.13 -15.42
N GLU A 31 2.84 2.41 -16.10
CA GLU A 31 2.85 2.84 -17.50
C GLU A 31 2.63 1.69 -18.51
N GLY A 32 2.03 2.00 -19.65
CA GLY A 32 2.01 1.15 -20.85
C GLY A 32 1.21 -0.15 -20.72
N TRP A 33 0.12 -0.15 -19.98
CA TRP A 33 -0.81 -1.27 -19.95
C TRP A 33 -1.74 -1.28 -21.16
N LYS A 34 -2.04 -2.46 -21.67
CA LYS A 34 -3.06 -2.68 -22.69
C LYS A 34 -4.38 -2.99 -22.01
N PHE A 35 -5.46 -2.35 -22.44
CA PHE A 35 -6.79 -2.49 -21.86
C PHE A 35 -7.86 -2.86 -22.92
N TYR A 36 -8.76 -3.74 -22.53
CA TYR A 36 -9.93 -4.14 -23.30
C TYR A 36 -11.16 -4.19 -22.39
N LEU A 37 -12.21 -3.46 -22.74
CA LEU A 37 -13.51 -3.52 -22.07
C LEU A 37 -14.34 -4.60 -22.75
N GLY A 38 -14.57 -5.69 -22.07
CA GLY A 38 -15.25 -6.89 -22.52
C GLY A 38 -14.69 -8.13 -21.84
N ASP A 39 -15.31 -9.27 -22.06
CA ASP A 39 -14.82 -10.54 -21.53
C ASP A 39 -14.32 -11.45 -22.66
N ASP A 40 -13.09 -11.93 -22.52
CA ASP A 40 -12.49 -12.93 -23.38
C ASP A 40 -11.79 -13.98 -22.51
N SER A 41 -12.39 -15.17 -22.47
CA SER A 41 -11.98 -16.24 -21.56
C SER A 41 -10.57 -16.78 -21.79
N ILE A 42 -9.91 -16.42 -22.90
CA ILE A 42 -8.53 -16.85 -23.23
C ILE A 42 -7.51 -15.71 -23.12
N ALA A 43 -7.92 -14.51 -22.74
CA ALA A 43 -7.05 -13.32 -22.66
C ALA A 43 -5.92 -13.45 -21.61
N TYR A 44 -5.97 -14.46 -20.73
CA TYR A 44 -4.89 -14.76 -19.79
C TYR A 44 -3.67 -15.42 -20.45
N ASN A 45 -3.81 -16.00 -21.66
CA ASN A 45 -2.71 -16.68 -22.34
C ASN A 45 -1.59 -15.74 -22.72
N ALA A 46 -0.33 -16.16 -22.49
CA ALA A 46 0.84 -15.36 -22.83
C ALA A 46 0.97 -15.05 -24.34
N GLN A 47 0.42 -15.92 -25.21
CA GLN A 47 0.42 -15.79 -26.67
C GLN A 47 -0.83 -15.12 -27.24
N TYR A 48 -1.75 -14.65 -26.38
CA TYR A 48 -2.96 -13.96 -26.83
C TYR A 48 -2.61 -12.72 -27.65
N ASP A 49 -3.30 -12.50 -28.78
CA ASP A 49 -3.11 -11.32 -29.62
C ASP A 49 -3.87 -10.12 -29.04
N ASP A 50 -3.15 -9.26 -28.38
CA ASP A 50 -3.64 -8.02 -27.77
C ASP A 50 -3.21 -6.76 -28.56
N ALA A 51 -2.80 -6.90 -29.83
CA ALA A 51 -2.31 -5.79 -30.64
C ALA A 51 -3.35 -4.69 -30.89
N LYS A 52 -4.65 -5.02 -30.80
CA LYS A 52 -5.76 -4.08 -30.98
C LYS A 52 -6.25 -3.44 -29.67
N TRP A 53 -5.69 -3.84 -28.53
CA TRP A 53 -6.09 -3.28 -27.25
C TRP A 53 -5.56 -1.86 -27.09
N ARG A 54 -6.34 -1.03 -26.40
CA ARG A 54 -5.94 0.35 -26.09
C ARG A 54 -4.77 0.36 -25.11
N ILE A 55 -3.77 1.18 -25.37
CA ILE A 55 -2.66 1.43 -24.42
C ILE A 55 -3.09 2.57 -23.51
N LEU A 56 -2.84 2.41 -22.21
CA LEU A 56 -3.10 3.40 -21.18
C LEU A 56 -2.15 3.23 -20.00
N ASP A 57 -2.15 4.22 -19.12
CA ASP A 57 -1.43 4.17 -17.85
C ASP A 57 -2.41 4.00 -16.70
N LEU A 58 -1.91 3.39 -15.61
CA LEU A 58 -2.62 3.25 -14.34
C LEU A 58 -2.28 4.44 -13.42
N PRO A 59 -3.11 4.75 -12.44
CA PRO A 59 -4.43 4.19 -12.13
C PRO A 59 -5.50 4.50 -13.18
N HIS A 60 -6.43 3.56 -13.39
CA HIS A 60 -7.45 3.66 -14.43
C HIS A 60 -8.82 3.23 -13.91
N ASP A 61 -9.83 4.05 -14.19
CA ASP A 61 -11.23 3.80 -13.91
C ASP A 61 -12.04 3.94 -15.21
N TRP A 62 -12.43 2.81 -15.81
CA TRP A 62 -13.16 2.86 -17.08
C TRP A 62 -14.62 3.33 -16.98
N SER A 63 -15.18 3.31 -15.76
CA SER A 63 -16.59 3.70 -15.59
C SER A 63 -16.84 5.16 -15.94
N ILE A 64 -15.89 6.05 -15.62
CA ILE A 64 -15.98 7.50 -15.91
C ILE A 64 -15.82 7.84 -17.39
N GLU A 65 -15.40 6.90 -18.23
CA GLU A 65 -15.25 7.11 -19.66
C GLU A 65 -16.57 6.99 -20.42
N ALA A 66 -17.64 6.56 -19.74
CA ALA A 66 -18.96 6.34 -20.32
C ALA A 66 -19.96 7.41 -19.87
N ASP A 67 -21.08 7.46 -20.58
CA ASP A 67 -22.16 8.41 -20.28
C ASP A 67 -22.95 8.03 -19.03
N PHE A 68 -23.32 9.02 -18.25
CA PHE A 68 -24.27 8.88 -17.15
C PHE A 68 -25.64 8.47 -17.69
N SER A 69 -26.23 7.44 -17.10
CA SER A 69 -27.56 6.99 -17.47
C SER A 69 -28.27 6.31 -16.29
N LEU A 70 -29.56 6.65 -16.10
CA LEU A 70 -30.43 5.96 -15.16
C LEU A 70 -30.68 4.49 -15.55
N LYS A 71 -30.29 4.08 -16.76
CA LYS A 71 -30.37 2.69 -17.23
C LYS A 71 -29.12 1.87 -16.81
N ASN A 72 -28.07 2.54 -16.39
CA ASN A 72 -26.87 1.86 -15.91
C ASN A 72 -27.12 1.11 -14.60
N PRO A 73 -26.58 -0.10 -14.46
CA PRO A 73 -26.92 -1.00 -13.33
C PRO A 73 -26.43 -0.47 -11.97
N ALA A 74 -25.47 0.45 -11.93
CA ALA A 74 -24.98 1.06 -10.69
C ALA A 74 -26.02 1.91 -9.96
N THR A 75 -27.10 2.30 -10.61
CA THR A 75 -28.13 3.21 -10.07
C THR A 75 -27.56 4.60 -9.71
N PRO A 76 -28.39 5.61 -9.40
CA PRO A 76 -27.89 6.92 -8.96
C PRO A 76 -26.98 6.84 -7.70
N GLY A 77 -27.27 5.93 -6.76
CA GLY A 77 -26.46 5.73 -5.56
C GLY A 77 -25.03 5.28 -5.86
N GLY A 78 -24.82 4.53 -6.94
CA GLY A 78 -23.49 4.10 -7.42
C GLY A 78 -22.93 5.00 -8.52
N GLY A 79 -23.50 6.23 -8.73
CA GLY A 79 -23.02 7.20 -9.71
C GLY A 79 -23.66 7.10 -11.09
N ALA A 80 -24.62 6.21 -11.32
CA ALA A 80 -25.31 6.00 -12.60
C ALA A 80 -24.36 5.77 -13.79
N LEU A 81 -23.19 5.20 -13.55
CA LEU A 81 -22.17 4.83 -14.53
C LEU A 81 -22.14 3.31 -14.74
N PRO A 82 -21.67 2.81 -15.89
CA PRO A 82 -21.63 1.37 -16.17
C PRO A 82 -20.45 0.72 -15.41
N GLY A 83 -20.62 -0.56 -15.08
CA GLY A 83 -19.55 -1.45 -14.68
C GLY A 83 -19.03 -2.28 -15.85
N GLY A 84 -19.07 -3.61 -15.73
CA GLY A 84 -18.69 -4.54 -16.79
C GLY A 84 -17.47 -5.37 -16.42
N ILE A 85 -16.89 -6.01 -17.44
CA ILE A 85 -15.68 -6.79 -17.31
C ILE A 85 -14.59 -6.14 -18.14
N GLY A 86 -13.42 -5.92 -17.52
CA GLY A 86 -12.25 -5.37 -18.19
C GLY A 86 -11.03 -6.26 -18.03
N TRP A 87 -10.22 -6.30 -19.07
CA TRP A 87 -8.93 -6.98 -19.07
C TRP A 87 -7.80 -5.99 -19.23
N TYR A 88 -6.75 -6.21 -18.45
CA TYR A 88 -5.48 -5.49 -18.54
C TYR A 88 -4.37 -6.48 -18.83
N ARG A 89 -3.44 -6.08 -19.69
CA ARG A 89 -2.26 -6.88 -20.01
C ARG A 89 -1.04 -6.00 -20.14
N LYS A 90 0.13 -6.52 -19.71
CA LYS A 90 1.40 -5.82 -19.90
C LYS A 90 2.52 -6.81 -20.16
N ASP A 91 3.30 -6.50 -21.18
CA ASP A 91 4.56 -7.16 -21.48
C ASP A 91 5.70 -6.50 -20.71
N PHE A 92 6.59 -7.30 -20.14
CA PHE A 92 7.78 -6.76 -19.46
C PHE A 92 8.93 -7.76 -19.45
N VAL A 93 10.13 -7.27 -19.14
CA VAL A 93 11.33 -8.09 -19.02
C VAL A 93 11.95 -7.85 -17.64
N VAL A 94 12.26 -8.93 -16.94
CA VAL A 94 13.06 -8.90 -15.71
C VAL A 94 14.54 -8.93 -16.11
N ASP A 95 15.34 -8.02 -15.55
CA ASP A 95 16.75 -7.92 -15.89
C ASP A 95 17.52 -9.21 -15.52
N LYS A 96 18.50 -9.58 -16.33
CA LYS A 96 19.33 -10.77 -16.10
C LYS A 96 20.11 -10.73 -14.78
N SER A 97 20.41 -9.54 -14.27
CA SER A 97 21.06 -9.34 -12.97
C SER A 97 20.17 -9.69 -11.78
N ASP A 98 18.85 -9.88 -12.01
CA ASP A 98 17.89 -10.28 -10.97
C ASP A 98 17.67 -11.79 -10.91
N LYS A 99 18.49 -12.56 -11.63
CA LYS A 99 18.46 -14.02 -11.54
C LYS A 99 18.75 -14.48 -10.11
N GLY A 100 17.84 -15.28 -9.56
CA GLY A 100 17.91 -15.80 -8.19
C GLY A 100 17.34 -14.85 -7.12
N LYS A 101 16.79 -13.71 -7.51
CA LYS A 101 16.01 -12.84 -6.64
C LYS A 101 14.53 -13.23 -6.65
N ASN A 102 13.80 -12.76 -5.63
CA ASN A 102 12.33 -12.83 -5.62
C ASN A 102 11.77 -11.65 -6.41
N ILE A 103 10.75 -11.92 -7.19
CA ILE A 103 10.02 -10.93 -7.99
C ILE A 103 8.55 -10.98 -7.58
N TYR A 104 8.04 -9.86 -7.10
CA TYR A 104 6.65 -9.71 -6.67
C TYR A 104 5.95 -8.62 -7.46
N ILE A 105 4.63 -8.73 -7.56
CA ILE A 105 3.78 -7.64 -8.02
C ILE A 105 2.83 -7.23 -6.89
N ASP A 106 2.80 -5.92 -6.59
CA ASP A 106 1.92 -5.32 -5.61
C ASP A 106 0.84 -4.51 -6.31
N PHE A 107 -0.41 -4.76 -5.94
CA PHE A 107 -1.57 -3.96 -6.32
C PHE A 107 -2.12 -3.26 -5.08
N ASP A 108 -2.27 -1.94 -5.12
CA ASP A 108 -2.86 -1.19 -4.01
C ASP A 108 -4.39 -1.25 -3.98
N GLY A 109 -5.01 -1.70 -5.07
CA GLY A 109 -6.44 -1.95 -5.17
C GLY A 109 -6.92 -2.12 -6.62
N ILE A 110 -7.83 -3.08 -6.81
CA ILE A 110 -8.48 -3.37 -8.09
C ILE A 110 -9.98 -3.51 -7.83
N TYR A 111 -10.80 -2.62 -8.34
CA TYR A 111 -12.23 -2.70 -8.14
C TYR A 111 -12.94 -3.34 -9.33
N TRP A 112 -13.52 -4.56 -9.19
CA TRP A 112 -13.36 -5.51 -8.10
C TRP A 112 -13.36 -6.95 -8.68
N ASN A 113 -13.39 -8.01 -7.82
CA ASN A 113 -13.33 -9.41 -8.28
C ASN A 113 -12.19 -9.66 -9.27
N SER A 114 -10.99 -9.26 -8.90
CA SER A 114 -9.82 -9.40 -9.77
C SER A 114 -9.29 -10.83 -9.79
N LYS A 115 -8.81 -11.25 -10.97
CA LYS A 115 -7.98 -12.44 -11.15
C LYS A 115 -6.71 -12.03 -11.86
N VAL A 116 -5.57 -12.58 -11.45
CA VAL A 116 -4.25 -12.21 -11.96
C VAL A 116 -3.50 -13.44 -12.44
N TRP A 117 -2.88 -13.32 -13.61
CA TRP A 117 -2.04 -14.37 -14.21
C TRP A 117 -0.68 -13.81 -14.59
N ILE A 118 0.33 -14.66 -14.51
CA ILE A 118 1.67 -14.45 -15.07
C ILE A 118 1.99 -15.55 -16.05
N ASN A 119 2.35 -15.21 -17.30
CA ASN A 119 2.71 -16.16 -18.35
C ASN A 119 1.66 -17.28 -18.57
N GLY A 120 0.37 -16.98 -18.31
CA GLY A 120 -0.74 -17.93 -18.40
C GLY A 120 -1.02 -18.71 -17.11
N HIS A 121 -0.19 -18.59 -16.07
CA HIS A 121 -0.40 -19.23 -14.76
C HIS A 121 -1.22 -18.33 -13.85
N LEU A 122 -2.33 -18.84 -13.31
CA LEU A 122 -3.16 -18.12 -12.33
C LEU A 122 -2.40 -17.95 -11.02
N LEU A 123 -2.25 -16.70 -10.58
CA LEU A 123 -1.63 -16.38 -9.28
C LEU A 123 -2.67 -16.37 -8.16
N GLY A 124 -3.88 -15.95 -8.46
CA GLY A 124 -4.97 -15.91 -7.50
C GLY A 124 -6.07 -14.94 -7.86
N GLU A 125 -7.02 -14.80 -6.93
CA GLU A 125 -8.14 -13.87 -7.03
C GLU A 125 -8.27 -13.03 -5.76
N ARG A 126 -8.87 -11.85 -5.90
CA ARG A 126 -9.21 -10.93 -4.81
C ARG A 126 -10.58 -10.33 -5.08
N PRO A 127 -11.61 -10.67 -4.29
CA PRO A 127 -12.93 -10.07 -4.45
C PRO A 127 -13.03 -8.66 -3.86
N ASN A 128 -12.31 -8.34 -2.78
CA ASN A 128 -12.31 -7.02 -2.17
C ASN A 128 -11.57 -6.02 -3.08
N GLY A 129 -12.26 -4.94 -3.46
CA GLY A 129 -11.72 -3.91 -4.35
C GLY A 129 -10.80 -2.88 -3.67
N TYR A 130 -10.76 -2.83 -2.35
CA TYR A 130 -10.09 -1.76 -1.61
C TYR A 130 -8.80 -2.18 -0.90
N ILE A 131 -8.52 -3.48 -0.85
CA ILE A 131 -7.35 -4.04 -0.16
C ILE A 131 -6.14 -4.05 -1.09
N SER A 132 -4.98 -3.70 -0.55
CA SER A 132 -3.69 -3.94 -1.18
C SER A 132 -3.29 -5.41 -1.03
N PHE A 133 -2.66 -5.97 -2.05
CA PHE A 133 -2.23 -7.36 -2.04
C PHE A 133 -1.01 -7.59 -2.94
N ARG A 134 -0.26 -8.65 -2.63
CA ARG A 134 0.93 -9.08 -3.36
C ARG A 134 0.75 -10.45 -3.96
N TYR A 135 1.31 -10.64 -5.16
CA TYR A 135 1.55 -11.97 -5.72
C TYR A 135 3.03 -12.22 -5.98
N ASP A 136 3.47 -13.46 -5.72
CA ASP A 136 4.81 -13.93 -6.04
C ASP A 136 4.87 -14.38 -7.50
N LEU A 137 5.68 -13.70 -8.30
CA LEU A 137 5.90 -14.02 -9.70
C LEU A 137 7.08 -14.98 -9.89
N THR A 138 7.95 -15.10 -8.89
CA THR A 138 9.25 -15.80 -8.95
C THR A 138 9.17 -17.18 -9.60
N PRO A 139 8.19 -18.04 -9.25
CA PRO A 139 8.13 -19.41 -9.81
C PRO A 139 7.85 -19.46 -11.32
N TYR A 140 7.32 -18.38 -11.89
CA TYR A 140 6.82 -18.35 -13.27
C TYR A 140 7.57 -17.35 -14.17
N ILE A 141 8.48 -16.54 -13.59
CA ILE A 141 9.23 -15.51 -14.32
C ILE A 141 10.31 -16.13 -15.19
N LYS A 142 10.42 -15.64 -16.41
CA LYS A 142 11.50 -15.91 -17.36
C LYS A 142 12.45 -14.72 -17.33
N VAL A 143 13.56 -14.86 -16.60
CA VAL A 143 14.56 -13.81 -16.45
C VAL A 143 15.28 -13.54 -17.77
N GLY A 144 15.34 -12.29 -18.19
CA GLY A 144 15.94 -11.86 -19.44
C GLY A 144 15.09 -12.13 -20.69
N GLU A 145 13.87 -12.59 -20.54
CA GLU A 145 12.92 -12.86 -21.60
C GLU A 145 11.62 -12.07 -21.40
N ARG A 146 10.75 -12.10 -22.42
CA ARG A 146 9.41 -11.53 -22.34
C ARG A 146 8.55 -12.27 -21.33
N ASN A 147 7.93 -11.56 -20.41
CA ASN A 147 6.88 -12.01 -19.52
C ASN A 147 5.59 -11.25 -19.78
N VAL A 148 4.46 -11.86 -19.49
CA VAL A 148 3.14 -11.25 -19.65
C VAL A 148 2.36 -11.36 -18.36
N ILE A 149 1.99 -10.23 -17.78
CA ILE A 149 0.99 -10.15 -16.73
C ILE A 149 -0.38 -9.91 -17.34
N ALA A 150 -1.42 -10.60 -16.89
CA ALA A 150 -2.80 -10.41 -17.30
C ALA A 150 -3.69 -10.27 -16.06
N VAL A 151 -4.63 -9.34 -16.10
CA VAL A 151 -5.57 -9.07 -15.00
C VAL A 151 -6.97 -8.97 -15.58
N ARG A 152 -7.89 -9.79 -15.06
CA ARG A 152 -9.33 -9.69 -15.31
C ARG A 152 -9.98 -9.02 -14.12
N VAL A 153 -10.81 -8.04 -14.39
CA VAL A 153 -11.60 -7.30 -13.39
C VAL A 153 -13.06 -7.45 -13.72
N ASP A 154 -13.86 -7.93 -12.76
CA ASP A 154 -15.30 -8.18 -12.99
C ASP A 154 -16.17 -7.31 -12.07
N ASN A 155 -16.56 -6.15 -12.58
CA ASN A 155 -17.53 -5.26 -11.95
C ASN A 155 -18.90 -5.27 -12.70
N SER A 156 -19.28 -6.42 -13.27
CA SER A 156 -20.53 -6.56 -14.04
C SER A 156 -21.78 -6.63 -13.18
N LYS A 157 -21.68 -7.17 -11.97
CA LYS A 157 -22.81 -7.30 -11.04
C LYS A 157 -22.95 -6.05 -10.18
N GLN A 158 -24.03 -5.27 -10.43
CA GLN A 158 -24.30 -4.03 -9.73
C GLN A 158 -25.80 -3.89 -9.40
N PRO A 159 -26.20 -3.04 -8.41
CA PRO A 159 -25.31 -2.26 -7.54
C PRO A 159 -24.60 -3.14 -6.51
N ASN A 160 -23.32 -2.86 -6.28
CA ASN A 160 -22.48 -3.58 -5.29
C ASN A 160 -21.90 -2.67 -4.20
N SER A 161 -22.22 -1.40 -4.24
CA SER A 161 -21.96 -0.42 -3.20
C SER A 161 -23.08 0.61 -3.12
N ARG A 162 -23.03 1.50 -2.14
CA ARG A 162 -23.98 2.61 -1.95
C ARG A 162 -23.41 3.97 -2.36
N TRP A 163 -22.22 3.98 -2.96
CA TRP A 163 -21.51 5.14 -3.47
C TRP A 163 -20.78 4.76 -4.76
N TYR A 164 -20.23 5.76 -5.44
CA TYR A 164 -19.41 5.53 -6.61
C TYR A 164 -18.11 4.82 -6.24
N SER A 165 -17.84 3.67 -6.82
CA SER A 165 -16.68 2.83 -6.50
C SER A 165 -15.66 2.74 -7.64
N GLY A 166 -16.03 3.14 -8.85
CA GLY A 166 -15.22 2.99 -10.04
C GLY A 166 -15.12 1.56 -10.55
N SER A 167 -14.25 1.33 -11.54
CA SER A 167 -13.98 0.01 -12.11
C SER A 167 -12.59 -0.05 -12.70
N GLY A 168 -11.80 -1.06 -12.31
CA GLY A 168 -10.48 -1.27 -12.91
C GLY A 168 -9.34 -1.36 -11.91
N ILE A 169 -8.12 -1.28 -12.44
CA ILE A 169 -6.90 -1.12 -11.62
C ILE A 169 -6.79 0.37 -11.27
N TYR A 170 -7.53 0.78 -10.25
CA TYR A 170 -7.75 2.19 -9.93
C TYR A 170 -6.75 2.75 -8.91
N ARG A 171 -5.85 1.91 -8.40
CA ARG A 171 -4.72 2.28 -7.52
C ARG A 171 -3.39 1.87 -8.14
N ASN A 172 -2.30 2.29 -7.52
CA ASN A 172 -0.96 2.05 -8.04
C ASN A 172 -0.59 0.57 -8.08
N VAL A 173 0.32 0.23 -9.00
CA VAL A 173 0.92 -1.10 -9.17
C VAL A 173 2.43 -0.97 -9.12
N ARG A 174 3.10 -1.88 -8.43
CA ARG A 174 4.56 -1.88 -8.29
C ARG A 174 5.14 -3.26 -8.56
N LEU A 175 6.29 -3.28 -9.19
CA LEU A 175 7.13 -4.48 -9.30
C LEU A 175 8.21 -4.41 -8.22
N VAL A 176 8.26 -5.42 -7.36
CA VAL A 176 9.19 -5.46 -6.23
C VAL A 176 10.19 -6.58 -6.41
N THR A 177 11.48 -6.25 -6.32
CA THR A 177 12.58 -7.21 -6.40
C THR A 177 13.34 -7.24 -5.08
N THR A 178 13.54 -8.43 -4.50
CA THR A 178 14.31 -8.62 -3.26
C THR A 178 15.30 -9.76 -3.39
N ASN A 179 16.34 -9.75 -2.55
CA ASN A 179 17.15 -10.95 -2.35
C ASN A 179 16.33 -12.04 -1.62
N ALA A 180 16.84 -13.26 -1.60
CA ALA A 180 16.18 -14.39 -0.96
C ALA A 180 15.97 -14.17 0.55
N LEU A 181 16.94 -13.52 1.23
CA LEU A 181 16.80 -13.06 2.61
C LEU A 181 16.38 -11.60 2.61
N HIS A 182 15.19 -11.31 3.14
CA HIS A 182 14.61 -9.96 3.10
C HIS A 182 13.56 -9.76 4.20
N VAL A 183 13.25 -8.49 4.50
CA VAL A 183 12.09 -8.10 5.31
C VAL A 183 10.82 -8.42 4.51
N ASP A 184 9.90 -9.16 5.10
CA ASP A 184 8.66 -9.60 4.43
C ASP A 184 7.72 -8.42 4.11
N LEU A 185 6.65 -8.69 3.36
CA LEU A 185 5.62 -7.69 3.06
C LEU A 185 5.02 -7.15 4.36
N TRP A 186 5.02 -5.81 4.52
CA TRP A 186 4.59 -5.13 5.75
C TRP A 186 5.25 -5.70 7.01
N GLY A 187 6.49 -6.19 6.85
CA GLY A 187 7.18 -6.99 7.84
C GLY A 187 7.70 -6.20 9.05
N THR A 188 7.54 -4.89 9.09
CA THR A 188 7.90 -4.08 10.26
C THR A 188 6.66 -3.66 11.03
N TYR A 189 6.77 -3.67 12.37
CA TYR A 189 5.80 -3.07 13.26
C TYR A 189 6.53 -2.22 14.30
N VAL A 190 6.31 -0.91 14.22
CA VAL A 190 7.00 0.07 15.05
C VAL A 190 6.01 0.72 16.00
N THR A 191 6.28 0.60 17.30
CA THR A 191 5.43 1.17 18.35
C THR A 191 6.22 2.05 19.30
N THR A 192 5.52 2.97 19.95
CA THR A 192 6.08 3.86 20.97
C THR A 192 5.36 3.66 22.32
N PRO A 193 5.60 2.54 23.04
CA PRO A 193 4.83 2.17 24.21
C PRO A 193 5.00 3.14 25.39
N THR A 194 6.14 3.82 25.45
CA THR A 194 6.39 4.83 26.47
C THR A 194 6.87 6.11 25.79
N VAL A 195 6.12 7.19 25.96
CA VAL A 195 6.46 8.51 25.43
C VAL A 195 6.24 9.56 26.49
N THR A 196 7.25 10.40 26.68
CA THR A 196 7.21 11.63 27.48
C THR A 196 7.82 12.76 26.66
N LYS A 197 7.83 13.97 27.19
CA LYS A 197 8.52 15.10 26.54
C LYS A 197 10.04 14.90 26.46
N ASP A 198 10.60 14.17 27.43
CA ASP A 198 12.05 14.02 27.59
C ASP A 198 12.56 12.72 26.97
N ASN A 199 11.71 11.68 26.88
CA ASN A 199 12.15 10.35 26.45
C ASN A 199 11.04 9.61 25.72
N ALA A 200 11.43 8.80 24.72
CA ALA A 200 10.56 7.81 24.09
C ALA A 200 11.26 6.45 24.00
N GLU A 201 10.52 5.38 24.24
CA GLU A 201 10.91 4.01 23.88
C GLU A 201 10.24 3.65 22.55
N ILE A 202 11.04 3.14 21.61
CA ILE A 202 10.58 2.67 20.30
C ILE A 202 10.82 1.16 20.28
N LYS A 203 9.74 0.37 20.11
CA LYS A 203 9.83 -1.08 19.89
C LYS A 203 9.63 -1.37 18.42
N ILE A 204 10.46 -2.22 17.87
CA ILE A 204 10.48 -2.60 16.47
C ILE A 204 10.40 -4.12 16.40
N GLU A 205 9.32 -4.64 15.83
CA GLU A 205 9.20 -6.03 15.43
C GLU A 205 9.48 -6.09 13.94
N THR A 206 10.38 -6.99 13.52
CA THR A 206 10.74 -7.18 12.12
C THR A 206 10.57 -8.64 11.73
N ASN A 207 9.68 -8.90 10.77
CA ASN A 207 9.47 -10.21 10.17
C ASN A 207 10.42 -10.38 8.98
N ILE A 208 11.29 -11.38 9.05
CA ILE A 208 12.34 -11.67 8.08
C ILE A 208 12.03 -13.00 7.42
N LYS A 209 12.08 -13.01 6.09
CA LYS A 209 11.82 -14.19 5.25
C LYS A 209 13.11 -14.67 4.59
N ASN A 210 13.34 -15.98 4.66
CA ASN A 210 14.37 -16.66 3.90
C ASN A 210 13.70 -17.56 2.86
N SER A 211 13.74 -17.19 1.59
CA SER A 211 13.20 -17.99 0.48
C SER A 211 14.29 -18.83 -0.21
N SER A 212 15.51 -18.88 0.34
CA SER A 212 16.59 -19.71 -0.22
C SER A 212 16.51 -21.16 0.26
N ASP A 213 17.29 -22.00 -0.38
CA ASP A 213 17.48 -23.42 -0.06
C ASP A 213 18.58 -23.67 1.00
N LEU A 214 19.07 -22.60 1.62
CA LEU A 214 20.10 -22.65 2.66
C LEU A 214 19.64 -21.88 3.91
N SER A 215 20.03 -22.35 5.09
CA SER A 215 19.92 -21.57 6.32
C SER A 215 20.83 -20.34 6.23
N GLN A 216 20.35 -19.18 6.69
CA GLN A 216 21.02 -17.89 6.56
C GLN A 216 21.30 -17.30 7.94
N THR A 217 22.56 -16.92 8.18
CA THR A 217 22.95 -16.09 9.35
C THR A 217 23.14 -14.64 8.88
N PHE A 218 22.67 -13.70 9.67
CA PHE A 218 22.66 -12.28 9.30
C PHE A 218 22.72 -11.38 10.54
N GLU A 219 22.99 -10.11 10.32
CA GLU A 219 22.81 -9.02 11.26
C GLU A 219 21.62 -8.15 10.85
N LEU A 220 20.72 -7.89 11.80
CA LEU A 220 19.60 -6.97 11.64
C LEU A 220 19.91 -5.65 12.31
N TYR A 221 19.95 -4.58 11.54
CA TYR A 221 20.09 -3.20 12.01
C TYR A 221 18.76 -2.50 11.95
N SER A 222 18.38 -1.80 13.03
CA SER A 222 17.28 -0.81 13.02
C SER A 222 17.86 0.54 13.42
N ILE A 223 17.72 1.52 12.51
CA ILE A 223 18.33 2.84 12.62
C ILE A 223 17.21 3.88 12.57
N LEU A 224 17.10 4.70 13.62
CA LEU A 224 16.21 5.84 13.66
C LEU A 224 16.85 7.04 12.98
N ILE A 225 16.19 7.57 11.97
CA ILE A 225 16.66 8.71 11.18
C ILE A 225 15.62 9.84 11.29
N ASP A 226 16.09 11.07 11.49
CA ASP A 226 15.25 12.27 11.51
C ASP A 226 14.89 12.74 10.09
N LYS A 227 14.04 13.78 10.01
CA LYS A 227 13.59 14.37 8.73
C LYS A 227 14.74 14.92 7.85
N ASP A 228 15.88 15.25 8.46
CA ASP A 228 17.05 15.83 7.78
C ASP A 228 18.05 14.75 7.36
N GLY A 229 17.73 13.48 7.60
CA GLY A 229 18.56 12.31 7.25
C GLY A 229 19.65 11.98 8.26
N LYS A 230 19.62 12.59 9.46
CA LYS A 230 20.58 12.34 10.52
C LYS A 230 20.17 11.11 11.33
N GLU A 231 21.11 10.22 11.58
CA GLU A 231 20.96 9.10 12.52
C GLU A 231 20.86 9.62 13.95
N ILE A 232 19.79 9.22 14.65
CA ILE A 232 19.49 9.61 16.02
C ILE A 232 19.83 8.47 16.98
N ALA A 233 19.52 7.24 16.63
CA ALA A 233 19.80 6.03 17.41
C ALA A 233 19.84 4.81 16.49
N GLY A 234 20.56 3.78 16.92
CA GLY A 234 20.62 2.52 16.19
C GLY A 234 20.86 1.33 17.13
N ILE A 235 20.45 0.16 16.68
CA ILE A 235 20.68 -1.13 17.34
C ILE A 235 20.87 -2.20 16.29
N ASN A 236 21.69 -3.23 16.61
CA ASN A 236 21.81 -4.42 15.79
C ASN A 236 21.83 -5.69 16.63
N ASN A 237 21.38 -6.78 16.04
CA ASN A 237 21.41 -8.13 16.60
C ASN A 237 21.71 -9.15 15.50
N SER A 238 22.48 -10.18 15.83
CA SER A 238 22.71 -11.33 14.94
C SER A 238 21.67 -12.41 15.20
N GLU A 239 21.23 -13.07 14.12
CA GLU A 239 20.29 -14.19 14.18
C GLU A 239 20.47 -15.12 12.97
N SER A 240 19.80 -16.28 12.99
CA SER A 240 19.78 -17.23 11.89
C SER A 240 18.36 -17.66 11.59
N VAL A 241 18.07 -17.85 10.30
CA VAL A 241 16.76 -18.32 9.81
C VAL A 241 16.93 -19.55 8.94
N GLY A 242 16.10 -20.57 9.17
CA GLY A 242 16.12 -21.83 8.44
C GLY A 242 15.67 -21.70 6.99
N VAL A 243 15.78 -22.80 6.24
CA VAL A 243 15.39 -22.91 4.84
C VAL A 243 13.89 -22.70 4.70
N GLY A 244 13.47 -21.72 3.88
CA GLY A 244 12.07 -21.44 3.62
C GLY A 244 11.28 -20.91 4.81
N GLU A 245 11.95 -20.54 5.91
CA GLU A 245 11.31 -20.07 7.15
C GLU A 245 11.18 -18.56 7.21
N ASN A 246 10.25 -18.13 8.06
CA ASN A 246 10.09 -16.74 8.51
C ASN A 246 10.36 -16.66 10.00
N ILE A 247 11.05 -15.62 10.44
CA ILE A 247 11.27 -15.34 11.87
C ILE A 247 10.85 -13.91 12.20
N SER A 248 10.44 -13.69 13.44
CA SER A 248 10.17 -12.35 13.99
C SER A 248 11.26 -11.96 14.98
N MET A 249 11.89 -10.81 14.78
CA MET A 249 12.90 -10.24 15.67
C MET A 249 12.36 -8.98 16.34
N ASN A 250 12.65 -8.85 17.65
CA ASN A 250 12.25 -7.70 18.45
C ASN A 250 13.47 -6.89 18.87
N GLN A 251 13.42 -5.58 18.61
CA GLN A 251 14.45 -4.62 19.00
C GLN A 251 13.81 -3.43 19.74
N SER A 252 14.60 -2.72 20.56
CA SER A 252 14.14 -1.54 21.28
C SER A 252 15.20 -0.44 21.23
N LEU A 253 14.76 0.78 20.92
CA LEU A 253 15.57 1.99 20.91
C LEU A 253 15.04 2.97 21.95
N LYS A 254 15.93 3.80 22.52
CA LYS A 254 15.56 4.93 23.39
C LYS A 254 15.97 6.23 22.71
N VAL A 255 15.07 7.19 22.77
CA VAL A 255 15.28 8.53 22.20
C VAL A 255 15.10 9.56 23.28
N SER A 256 16.10 10.43 23.47
CA SER A 256 16.02 11.56 24.37
C SER A 256 15.50 12.80 23.64
N ASN A 257 14.61 13.55 24.29
CA ASN A 257 13.98 14.77 23.76
C ASN A 257 13.38 14.57 22.35
N PRO A 258 12.46 13.59 22.17
CA PRO A 258 11.87 13.33 20.87
C PRO A 258 11.00 14.52 20.44
N ILE A 259 11.00 14.80 19.13
CA ILE A 259 10.00 15.71 18.55
C ILE A 259 8.73 14.90 18.33
N LEU A 260 7.66 15.26 19.02
CA LEU A 260 6.40 14.52 18.96
C LEU A 260 5.61 14.90 17.70
N TRP A 261 5.02 13.89 17.06
CA TRP A 261 4.06 14.07 16.00
C TRP A 261 2.74 14.59 16.56
N SER A 262 2.19 15.65 15.96
CA SER A 262 0.88 16.19 16.29
C SER A 262 0.19 16.76 15.06
N ILE A 263 -1.07 17.16 15.21
CA ILE A 263 -1.86 17.82 14.16
C ILE A 263 -1.20 19.10 13.64
N ASP A 264 -0.61 19.87 14.54
CA ASP A 264 0.00 21.16 14.23
C ASP A 264 1.50 21.05 13.91
N ASN A 265 2.15 19.96 14.34
CA ASN A 265 3.54 19.65 14.05
C ASN A 265 3.66 18.18 13.66
N PRO A 266 3.34 17.81 12.42
CA PRO A 266 3.34 16.42 11.95
C PRO A 266 4.78 15.94 11.64
N TYR A 267 5.63 15.94 12.67
CA TYR A 267 7.04 15.56 12.54
C TYR A 267 7.20 14.05 12.36
N LEU A 268 7.85 13.66 11.26
CA LEU A 268 8.10 12.28 10.93
C LEU A 268 9.59 11.96 11.03
N TYR A 269 9.88 10.89 11.76
CA TYR A 269 11.10 10.10 11.65
C TYR A 269 10.89 8.96 10.67
N LYS A 270 11.95 8.20 10.42
CA LYS A 270 11.85 6.87 9.79
C LYS A 270 12.76 5.87 10.49
N ILE A 271 12.32 4.63 10.53
CA ILE A 271 13.18 3.49 10.84
C ILE A 271 13.72 2.93 9.53
N VAL A 272 15.05 2.87 9.41
CA VAL A 272 15.71 2.14 8.33
C VAL A 272 16.13 0.79 8.90
N THR A 273 15.52 -0.26 8.39
CA THR A 273 15.82 -1.65 8.73
C THR A 273 16.73 -2.23 7.66
N ARG A 274 17.93 -2.69 8.05
CA ARG A 274 18.91 -3.32 7.16
C ARG A 274 19.20 -4.74 7.59
N ILE A 275 19.27 -5.62 6.61
CA ILE A 275 19.79 -6.97 6.78
C ILE A 275 21.15 -7.01 6.12
N GLU A 276 22.17 -7.40 6.91
CA GLU A 276 23.54 -7.55 6.44
C GLU A 276 24.02 -8.99 6.55
N GLN A 277 24.74 -9.44 5.52
CA GLN A 277 25.44 -10.71 5.50
C GLN A 277 26.89 -10.50 5.07
N ASN A 278 27.84 -11.01 5.87
CA ASN A 278 29.28 -10.87 5.58
C ASN A 278 29.70 -9.41 5.30
N GLY A 279 29.14 -8.46 6.04
CA GLY A 279 29.42 -7.03 5.92
C GLY A 279 28.84 -6.36 4.66
N LYS A 280 27.88 -7.01 3.99
CA LYS A 280 27.16 -6.44 2.84
C LYS A 280 25.68 -6.35 3.14
N VAL A 281 25.08 -5.21 2.84
CA VAL A 281 23.64 -5.03 2.89
C VAL A 281 23.00 -5.91 1.83
N VAL A 282 22.08 -6.79 2.24
CA VAL A 282 21.32 -7.68 1.37
C VAL A 282 19.86 -7.24 1.24
N ASP A 283 19.34 -6.48 2.22
CA ASP A 283 18.03 -5.86 2.13
C ASP A 283 18.00 -4.56 2.93
N GLU A 284 17.17 -3.60 2.49
CA GLU A 284 16.91 -2.35 3.20
C GLU A 284 15.43 -1.99 3.06
N TYR A 285 14.79 -1.72 4.21
CA TYR A 285 13.36 -1.41 4.30
C TYR A 285 13.15 -0.16 5.14
N GLU A 286 12.37 0.80 4.64
CA GLU A 286 12.05 2.04 5.37
C GLU A 286 10.64 2.00 5.94
N THR A 287 10.47 2.41 7.20
CA THR A 287 9.17 2.52 7.87
C THR A 287 9.03 3.92 8.45
N PRO A 288 8.00 4.69 8.06
CA PRO A 288 7.73 6.00 8.65
C PRO A 288 7.38 5.85 10.14
N LEU A 289 7.72 6.86 10.93
CA LEU A 289 7.44 6.88 12.37
C LEU A 289 7.11 8.30 12.86
N GLY A 290 5.91 8.48 13.38
CA GLY A 290 5.57 9.64 14.21
C GLY A 290 5.53 9.23 15.68
N ILE A 291 6.41 9.80 16.49
CA ILE A 291 6.46 9.52 17.93
C ILE A 291 5.32 10.28 18.59
N ARG A 292 4.35 9.57 19.15
CA ARG A 292 3.18 10.16 19.79
C ARG A 292 2.56 9.20 20.80
N TYR A 293 1.68 9.75 21.66
CA TYR A 293 0.74 8.97 22.46
C TYR A 293 -0.62 9.65 22.47
N PHE A 294 -1.67 8.89 22.72
CA PHE A 294 -3.01 9.45 22.87
C PHE A 294 -3.78 8.74 23.99
N SER A 295 -4.80 9.39 24.48
CA SER A 295 -5.70 8.83 25.50
C SER A 295 -7.12 9.38 25.34
N PHE A 296 -8.06 8.63 25.88
CA PHE A 296 -9.47 9.01 25.94
C PHE A 296 -9.88 9.15 27.42
N ASP A 297 -10.49 10.27 27.76
CA ASP A 297 -11.09 10.50 29.07
C ASP A 297 -12.62 10.62 28.88
N PRO A 298 -13.43 9.87 29.65
CA PRO A 298 -14.88 9.86 29.47
C PRO A 298 -15.55 11.21 29.70
N ASN A 299 -14.92 12.10 30.46
CA ASN A 299 -15.46 13.43 30.78
C ASN A 299 -14.80 14.58 30.03
N LYS A 300 -13.57 14.39 29.53
CA LYS A 300 -12.75 15.44 28.91
C LYS A 300 -12.47 15.20 27.42
N GLY A 301 -12.73 14.00 26.91
CA GLY A 301 -12.59 13.64 25.51
C GLY A 301 -11.23 13.11 25.13
N PHE A 302 -10.79 13.44 23.91
CA PHE A 302 -9.57 12.94 23.30
C PHE A 302 -8.35 13.83 23.62
N PHE A 303 -7.24 13.19 23.92
CA PHE A 303 -5.96 13.84 24.18
C PHE A 303 -4.87 13.27 23.27
N LEU A 304 -4.11 14.15 22.63
CA LEU A 304 -2.92 13.82 21.87
C LEU A 304 -1.70 14.44 22.55
N ASN A 305 -0.71 13.64 22.91
CA ASN A 305 0.50 14.06 23.64
C ASN A 305 0.20 14.80 24.95
N GLY A 306 -0.93 14.46 25.60
CA GLY A 306 -1.38 15.09 26.84
C GLY A 306 -2.17 16.38 26.66
N GLU A 307 -2.32 16.87 25.44
CA GLU A 307 -3.12 18.07 25.14
C GLU A 307 -4.52 17.69 24.64
N SER A 308 -5.55 18.40 25.12
CA SER A 308 -6.93 18.15 24.71
C SER A 308 -7.13 18.58 23.26
N VAL A 309 -7.63 17.67 22.45
CA VAL A 309 -7.91 17.91 21.02
C VAL A 309 -9.39 17.70 20.75
N LYS A 310 -10.04 18.72 20.20
CA LYS A 310 -11.38 18.57 19.65
C LYS A 310 -11.29 18.03 18.22
N ILE A 311 -11.80 16.83 17.99
CA ILE A 311 -11.85 16.23 16.67
C ILE A 311 -12.90 16.96 15.82
N LYS A 312 -12.44 17.55 14.71
CA LYS A 312 -13.26 18.19 13.68
C LYS A 312 -13.06 17.38 12.41
N GLY A 313 -13.81 16.30 12.28
CA GLY A 313 -13.61 15.29 11.24
C GLY A 313 -14.69 15.29 10.18
N VAL A 314 -14.36 14.69 9.05
CA VAL A 314 -15.27 14.38 7.95
C VAL A 314 -15.25 12.89 7.65
N CYS A 315 -16.37 12.37 7.11
CA CYS A 315 -16.41 11.07 6.46
C CYS A 315 -16.08 11.28 4.99
N ASN A 316 -15.02 10.67 4.50
CA ASN A 316 -14.52 10.88 3.15
C ASN A 316 -14.58 9.58 2.34
N HIS A 317 -15.30 9.60 1.21
CA HIS A 317 -15.24 8.54 0.23
C HIS A 317 -13.98 8.69 -0.63
N HIS A 318 -13.63 7.66 -1.37
CA HIS A 318 -12.34 7.55 -2.05
C HIS A 318 -12.30 8.17 -3.45
N ASP A 319 -13.45 8.59 -4.00
CA ASP A 319 -13.51 9.18 -5.33
C ASP A 319 -12.93 10.60 -5.40
N LEU A 320 -12.45 10.96 -6.57
CA LEU A 320 -11.76 12.21 -6.86
C LEU A 320 -12.50 13.07 -7.89
N GLY A 321 -13.82 13.01 -7.88
CA GLY A 321 -14.68 13.77 -8.80
C GLY A 321 -14.46 13.40 -10.26
N PHE A 322 -13.93 14.31 -11.09
CA PHE A 322 -13.70 14.07 -12.53
C PHE A 322 -12.67 12.96 -12.84
N LEU A 323 -11.86 12.58 -11.87
CA LEU A 323 -10.92 11.48 -12.01
C LEU A 323 -11.55 10.12 -11.67
N GLY A 324 -12.81 10.12 -11.23
CA GLY A 324 -13.48 8.94 -10.73
C GLY A 324 -12.77 8.38 -9.50
N ALA A 325 -12.59 7.07 -9.46
CA ALA A 325 -11.85 6.40 -8.40
C ALA A 325 -10.33 6.33 -8.66
N ALA A 326 -9.87 6.64 -9.87
CA ALA A 326 -8.46 6.55 -10.24
C ALA A 326 -7.59 7.43 -9.31
N VAL A 327 -6.74 6.79 -8.51
CA VAL A 327 -5.94 7.48 -7.50
C VAL A 327 -4.96 8.45 -8.15
N ASN A 328 -4.97 9.67 -7.65
CA ASN A 328 -4.02 10.71 -8.00
C ASN A 328 -3.59 11.43 -6.71
N THR A 329 -2.32 11.25 -6.33
CA THR A 329 -1.78 11.77 -5.07
C THR A 329 -1.99 13.27 -4.92
N ARG A 330 -1.78 14.07 -5.99
CA ARG A 330 -1.98 15.53 -5.93
C ARG A 330 -3.46 15.91 -5.75
N ALA A 331 -4.38 15.14 -6.31
CA ALA A 331 -5.81 15.39 -6.12
C ALA A 331 -6.25 15.08 -4.68
N ILE A 332 -5.73 13.99 -4.09
CA ILE A 332 -5.96 13.66 -2.66
C ILE A 332 -5.38 14.78 -1.78
N GLU A 333 -4.14 15.20 -2.04
CA GLU A 333 -3.49 16.29 -1.31
C GLU A 333 -4.33 17.58 -1.36
N ARG A 334 -4.86 17.92 -2.55
CA ARG A 334 -5.75 19.09 -2.71
C ARG A 334 -7.03 18.97 -1.87
N GLN A 335 -7.63 17.78 -1.80
CA GLN A 335 -8.80 17.57 -0.93
C GLN A 335 -8.42 17.83 0.54
N LEU A 336 -7.27 17.32 0.99
CA LEU A 336 -6.78 17.51 2.35
C LEU A 336 -6.44 18.98 2.64
N GLU A 337 -5.82 19.69 1.68
CA GLU A 337 -5.58 21.13 1.78
C GLU A 337 -6.88 21.92 2.05
N ILE A 338 -7.92 21.65 1.24
CA ILE A 338 -9.24 22.29 1.40
C ILE A 338 -9.86 21.96 2.77
N LEU A 339 -9.78 20.70 3.19
CA LEU A 339 -10.27 20.29 4.51
C LEU A 339 -9.50 20.98 5.64
N LYS A 340 -8.19 21.14 5.50
CA LYS A 340 -7.36 21.86 6.47
C LYS A 340 -7.75 23.35 6.55
N GLU A 341 -7.97 24.01 5.42
CA GLU A 341 -8.45 25.40 5.34
C GLU A 341 -9.83 25.57 6.00
N MET A 342 -10.69 24.57 5.94
CA MET A 342 -11.98 24.54 6.66
C MET A 342 -11.83 24.33 8.16
N GLY A 343 -10.62 24.07 8.66
CA GLY A 343 -10.34 23.76 10.05
C GLY A 343 -10.58 22.31 10.44
N CYS A 344 -10.64 21.40 9.48
CA CYS A 344 -10.73 19.95 9.69
C CYS A 344 -9.38 19.41 10.15
N ASN A 345 -9.40 18.46 11.09
CA ASN A 345 -8.23 17.79 11.61
C ASN A 345 -8.37 16.27 11.70
N GLY A 346 -9.49 15.71 11.25
CA GLY A 346 -9.75 14.28 11.31
C GLY A 346 -10.49 13.75 10.07
N ILE A 347 -10.23 12.51 9.71
CA ILE A 347 -10.86 11.82 8.58
C ILE A 347 -11.30 10.43 9.03
N ARG A 348 -12.51 10.05 8.64
CA ARG A 348 -12.96 8.66 8.63
C ARG A 348 -12.98 8.17 7.20
N THR A 349 -12.32 7.05 6.93
CA THR A 349 -12.26 6.44 5.59
C THR A 349 -13.54 5.66 5.31
N SER A 350 -14.52 6.33 4.77
CA SER A 350 -15.89 5.81 4.56
C SER A 350 -15.98 4.96 3.30
N HIS A 351 -16.39 3.77 3.34
CA HIS A 351 -16.49 2.79 4.43
C HIS A 351 -15.66 1.58 4.01
N ASN A 352 -14.37 1.79 3.81
CA ASN A 352 -13.44 0.82 3.22
C ASN A 352 -11.99 1.24 3.42
N PRO A 353 -11.04 0.31 3.29
CA PRO A 353 -9.62 0.59 3.34
C PRO A 353 -9.19 1.69 2.37
N PRO A 354 -8.49 2.73 2.85
CA PRO A 354 -8.08 3.85 2.01
C PRO A 354 -6.95 3.48 1.03
N ALA A 355 -6.70 4.36 0.07
CA ALA A 355 -5.46 4.32 -0.69
C ALA A 355 -4.27 4.63 0.24
N PRO A 356 -3.11 3.95 0.09
CA PRO A 356 -1.92 4.23 0.92
C PRO A 356 -1.52 5.71 0.89
N GLU A 357 -1.65 6.36 -0.25
CA GLU A 357 -1.32 7.78 -0.44
C GLU A 357 -2.13 8.72 0.45
N LEU A 358 -3.38 8.35 0.80
CA LEU A 358 -4.19 9.14 1.72
C LEU A 358 -3.58 9.14 3.12
N LEU A 359 -3.15 7.99 3.61
CA LEU A 359 -2.54 7.86 4.94
C LEU A 359 -1.18 8.53 5.00
N ASP A 360 -0.35 8.36 3.96
CA ASP A 360 0.94 9.06 3.83
C ASP A 360 0.77 10.60 3.89
N LEU A 361 -0.27 11.11 3.25
CA LEU A 361 -0.59 12.54 3.27
C LEU A 361 -1.15 12.97 4.64
N CYS A 362 -2.00 12.16 5.27
CA CYS A 362 -2.50 12.43 6.61
C CYS A 362 -1.36 12.50 7.64
N ASP A 363 -0.37 11.60 7.53
CA ASP A 363 0.83 11.62 8.37
C ASP A 363 1.63 12.91 8.20
N LYS A 364 1.80 13.36 6.95
CA LYS A 364 2.58 14.56 6.60
C LYS A 364 1.86 15.88 6.88
N MET A 365 0.54 15.88 6.76
CA MET A 365 -0.27 17.10 6.88
C MET A 365 -0.91 17.26 8.27
N GLY A 366 -0.77 16.27 9.16
CA GLY A 366 -1.30 16.33 10.52
C GLY A 366 -2.82 16.15 10.57
N PHE A 367 -3.34 15.07 9.99
CA PHE A 367 -4.70 14.62 10.22
C PHE A 367 -4.70 13.37 11.09
N ILE A 368 -5.68 13.24 11.97
CA ILE A 368 -5.96 11.97 12.66
C ILE A 368 -6.96 11.16 11.83
N VAL A 369 -6.80 9.86 11.79
CA VAL A 369 -7.58 8.98 10.92
C VAL A 369 -8.28 7.88 11.74
N MET A 370 -9.59 7.74 11.51
CA MET A 370 -10.34 6.52 11.82
C MET A 370 -10.31 5.67 10.55
N ASP A 371 -9.52 4.62 10.57
CA ASP A 371 -9.36 3.71 9.44
C ASP A 371 -10.43 2.62 9.49
N GLU A 372 -11.23 2.51 8.42
CA GLU A 372 -12.41 1.67 8.41
C GLU A 372 -12.30 0.54 7.38
N ALA A 373 -12.62 -0.68 7.84
CA ALA A 373 -12.44 -1.89 7.06
C ALA A 373 -13.61 -2.20 6.11
N PHE A 374 -14.86 -2.16 6.62
CA PHE A 374 -16.01 -2.69 5.89
C PHE A 374 -17.25 -1.81 6.01
N ASP A 375 -18.06 -1.72 4.93
CA ASP A 375 -19.41 -1.14 5.00
C ASP A 375 -20.44 -2.11 5.55
N MET A 376 -20.29 -3.41 5.30
CA MET A 376 -21.19 -4.46 5.75
C MET A 376 -20.41 -5.70 6.19
N TRP A 377 -21.08 -6.56 6.96
CA TRP A 377 -20.60 -7.90 7.27
C TRP A 377 -21.39 -8.94 6.46
N ARG A 378 -22.10 -9.88 7.13
CA ARG A 378 -22.86 -10.95 6.47
C ARG A 378 -24.20 -10.49 5.88
N LYS A 379 -24.83 -9.45 6.47
CA LYS A 379 -26.10 -8.91 5.97
C LYS A 379 -25.84 -7.87 4.88
N LYS A 380 -26.36 -8.16 3.71
CA LYS A 380 -26.22 -7.28 2.54
C LYS A 380 -26.96 -5.95 2.72
N LYS A 381 -26.39 -4.90 2.18
CA LYS A 381 -27.00 -3.56 2.02
C LYS A 381 -27.31 -3.24 0.56
N SER A 382 -26.63 -3.91 -0.37
CA SER A 382 -26.85 -3.86 -1.81
C SER A 382 -26.96 -5.26 -2.40
N PRO A 383 -27.59 -5.45 -3.55
CA PRO A 383 -27.83 -6.79 -4.12
C PRO A 383 -26.57 -7.65 -4.30
N TYR A 384 -25.45 -7.02 -4.66
CA TYR A 384 -24.21 -7.71 -5.03
C TYR A 384 -23.00 -7.21 -4.25
N ASP A 385 -23.19 -6.69 -3.04
CA ASP A 385 -22.11 -6.13 -2.21
C ASP A 385 -21.16 -7.18 -1.62
N TYR A 386 -20.19 -6.72 -0.83
CA TYR A 386 -19.13 -7.55 -0.25
C TYR A 386 -19.65 -8.61 0.74
N SER A 387 -20.88 -8.51 1.23
CA SER A 387 -21.45 -9.49 2.19
C SER A 387 -21.40 -10.93 1.69
N GLN A 388 -21.45 -11.13 0.37
CA GLN A 388 -21.35 -12.45 -0.25
C GLN A 388 -19.97 -13.10 -0.11
N TYR A 389 -18.93 -12.29 0.08
CA TYR A 389 -17.52 -12.72 0.26
C TYR A 389 -17.08 -12.64 1.72
N PHE A 390 -17.78 -11.90 2.56
CA PHE A 390 -17.41 -11.65 3.94
C PHE A 390 -17.10 -12.92 4.73
N PRO A 391 -17.91 -14.00 4.69
CA PRO A 391 -17.65 -15.21 5.47
C PRO A 391 -16.29 -15.85 5.20
N GLU A 392 -15.82 -15.75 3.97
CA GLU A 392 -14.58 -16.40 3.53
C GLU A 392 -13.35 -15.47 3.62
N TRP A 393 -13.54 -14.14 3.39
CA TRP A 393 -12.44 -13.23 3.13
C TRP A 393 -12.15 -12.22 4.23
N HIS A 394 -13.07 -12.02 5.20
CA HIS A 394 -12.97 -10.93 6.16
C HIS A 394 -11.73 -10.98 7.04
N GLU A 395 -11.31 -12.16 7.52
CA GLU A 395 -10.10 -12.30 8.35
C GLU A 395 -8.86 -11.86 7.58
N ARG A 396 -8.72 -12.34 6.34
CA ARG A 396 -7.59 -11.99 5.49
C ARG A 396 -7.60 -10.51 5.15
N ASP A 397 -8.75 -9.96 4.75
CA ASP A 397 -8.85 -8.57 4.34
C ASP A 397 -8.62 -7.61 5.52
N LEU A 398 -9.14 -7.93 6.71
CA LEU A 398 -8.87 -7.16 7.92
C LEU A 398 -7.39 -7.26 8.35
N THR A 399 -6.80 -8.45 8.26
CA THR A 399 -5.38 -8.65 8.56
C THR A 399 -4.50 -7.85 7.61
N ASP A 400 -4.76 -7.92 6.31
CA ASP A 400 -4.01 -7.17 5.29
C ASP A 400 -4.11 -5.65 5.51
N LEU A 401 -5.30 -5.13 5.86
CA LEU A 401 -5.49 -3.72 6.22
C LEU A 401 -4.60 -3.32 7.40
N ILE A 402 -4.69 -4.06 8.52
CA ILE A 402 -3.95 -3.71 9.73
C ILE A 402 -2.45 -3.83 9.52
N LEU A 403 -1.98 -4.90 8.88
CA LEU A 403 -0.54 -5.07 8.62
C LEU A 403 0.01 -3.96 7.72
N ARG A 404 -0.75 -3.54 6.72
CA ARG A 404 -0.37 -2.44 5.83
C ARG A 404 -0.28 -1.10 6.55
N ASP A 405 -1.28 -0.80 7.40
CA ASP A 405 -1.51 0.57 7.86
C ASP A 405 -1.06 0.82 9.31
N ARG A 406 -0.71 -0.22 10.08
CA ARG A 406 -0.40 -0.14 11.52
C ARG A 406 0.77 0.79 11.90
N ASN A 407 1.60 1.21 10.96
CA ASN A 407 2.73 2.10 11.22
C ASN A 407 2.40 3.60 10.98
N HIS A 408 1.20 3.93 10.50
CA HIS A 408 0.81 5.32 10.26
C HIS A 408 0.51 6.06 11.58
N PRO A 409 1.25 7.11 11.95
CA PRO A 409 0.99 7.87 13.17
C PRO A 409 -0.34 8.62 13.14
N SER A 410 -0.90 8.90 11.97
CA SER A 410 -2.23 9.50 11.82
C SER A 410 -3.36 8.61 12.34
N ILE A 411 -3.24 7.29 12.27
CA ILE A 411 -4.30 6.39 12.71
C ILE A 411 -4.38 6.37 14.24
N PHE A 412 -5.54 6.74 14.77
CA PHE A 412 -5.84 6.70 16.21
C PHE A 412 -6.96 5.71 16.57
N MET A 413 -7.72 5.25 15.58
CA MET A 413 -8.84 4.34 15.77
C MET A 413 -9.03 3.44 14.55
N TRP A 414 -9.36 2.19 14.79
CA TRP A 414 -9.77 1.22 13.80
C TRP A 414 -11.27 1.00 13.88
N SER A 415 -11.94 1.07 12.74
CA SER A 415 -13.36 0.77 12.63
C SER A 415 -13.55 -0.52 11.83
N ILE A 416 -14.20 -1.51 12.43
CA ILE A 416 -14.41 -2.82 11.81
C ILE A 416 -15.68 -2.90 10.97
N GLY A 417 -16.47 -1.82 10.94
CA GLY A 417 -17.66 -1.79 10.10
C GLY A 417 -18.52 -0.55 10.27
N ASN A 418 -19.23 -0.22 9.19
CA ASN A 418 -20.18 0.88 9.13
C ASN A 418 -21.62 0.37 9.25
N GLU A 419 -22.42 0.92 10.15
CA GLU A 419 -23.86 0.65 10.22
C GLU A 419 -24.21 -0.86 10.08
N ILE A 420 -23.54 -1.69 10.86
CA ILE A 420 -23.63 -3.14 10.74
C ILE A 420 -25.02 -3.63 11.12
N LEU A 421 -25.75 -4.16 10.12
CA LEU A 421 -27.14 -4.55 10.28
C LEU A 421 -27.35 -5.70 11.27
N GLU A 422 -26.33 -6.52 11.51
CA GLU A 422 -26.32 -7.57 12.52
C GLU A 422 -26.53 -7.02 13.94
N GLN A 423 -26.04 -5.83 14.23
CA GLN A 423 -26.21 -5.19 15.55
C GLN A 423 -27.63 -4.66 15.79
N TRP A 424 -28.42 -4.46 14.75
CA TRP A 424 -29.76 -3.87 14.82
C TRP A 424 -30.86 -4.93 14.76
N SER A 425 -30.52 -6.18 14.46
CA SER A 425 -31.45 -7.29 14.51
C SER A 425 -31.34 -7.94 15.88
N HIS A 426 -32.51 -8.35 16.48
CA HIS A 426 -32.57 -9.21 17.67
C HIS A 426 -32.02 -10.61 17.32
N ILE A 427 -30.73 -10.69 17.04
CA ILE A 427 -30.03 -11.96 16.86
C ILE A 427 -29.66 -12.39 18.26
N ASN A 428 -30.09 -13.59 18.67
CA ASN A 428 -29.59 -14.21 19.86
C ASN A 428 -28.06 -14.32 19.79
N ALA A 429 -27.38 -14.18 20.91
CA ALA A 429 -25.91 -14.24 21.01
C ALA A 429 -25.31 -15.50 20.37
N ASP A 430 -26.09 -16.55 20.18
CA ASP A 430 -25.72 -17.84 19.57
C ASP A 430 -25.52 -17.81 18.06
N THR A 431 -25.65 -16.64 17.41
CA THR A 431 -25.43 -16.46 15.94
C THR A 431 -24.26 -15.57 15.62
N LEU A 432 -23.42 -15.23 16.58
CA LEU A 432 -22.21 -14.42 16.45
C LEU A 432 -20.93 -15.26 16.56
N ASP A 433 -20.92 -16.44 15.95
CA ASP A 433 -19.69 -17.21 15.74
C ASP A 433 -18.92 -16.69 14.51
#